data_16a91583d32bacf950f5408321a90b0f
#
_entry.id   16a91583d32bacf950f5408321a90b0f
#
_cell.length_a   1.000
_cell.length_b   1.000
_cell.length_c   1.000
_cell.angle_alpha   90.00
_cell.angle_beta   90.00
_cell.angle_gamma   90.00
#
_symmetry.space_group_name_H-M   'P 1'
#
loop_
_entity.id
_entity.type
_entity.pdbx_description
1 polymer ?
#
loop_
_entity_poly.entity_id
_entity_poly.type
_entity_poly.pdbx_seq_one_letter_code
_entity_poly.pdbx_strand_id
1 'polypeptide(L)'
;MPAAFLVLFALLVPSTTEIEFVTLDLPWAIAEKGYEAPPLEVRVSGSCPHGGVGYAVVSGALPPGMQLSRLGYFSGTPLHTGEFPFTVRASDGCGWAGKKFTLVVTGAPVIKVTPLRVSFACKAGETPMEQEVRVSATWPRLAYRLTISNVGWLTATPEHGTTPRQGSAMADDIVHLRIDSAGLKPGHYSATIAVTSWQVLQAVVVEVELTVN
;
A
#
# COMPACT_ATOMS: atom_id res chain seq x y z
N MET A 1 63.40 37.13 40.12
CA MET A 1 62.03 36.54 40.20
C MET A 1 61.74 35.92 38.84
N PRO A 2 61.69 34.57 38.68
CA PRO A 2 61.34 33.98 37.40
C PRO A 2 59.82 33.94 37.23
N ALA A 3 59.35 34.42 36.10
CA ALA A 3 57.95 34.36 35.71
C ALA A 3 57.63 32.91 35.32
N ALA A 4 56.68 32.31 36.04
CA ALA A 4 56.15 31.00 35.71
C ALA A 4 55.25 31.13 34.49
N PHE A 5 55.60 30.52 33.37
CA PHE A 5 54.75 30.38 32.18
C PHE A 5 53.79 29.24 32.44
N LEU A 6 52.50 29.59 32.70
CA LEU A 6 51.44 28.62 32.83
C LEU A 6 51.06 28.17 31.41
N VAL A 7 51.52 27.00 30.98
CA VAL A 7 51.06 26.36 29.74
C VAL A 7 49.72 25.74 30.02
N LEU A 8 48.67 26.41 29.56
CA LEU A 8 47.30 25.86 29.60
C LEU A 8 47.21 24.77 28.51
N PHE A 9 47.34 23.52 28.92
CA PHE A 9 47.00 22.36 28.08
C PHE A 9 45.47 22.34 27.96
N ALA A 10 44.95 22.89 26.85
CA ALA A 10 43.58 22.65 26.45
C ALA A 10 43.45 21.15 26.13
N LEU A 11 42.82 20.40 27.04
CA LEU A 11 42.34 19.04 26.74
C LEU A 11 41.36 19.14 25.56
N LEU A 12 41.82 18.75 24.37
CA LEU A 12 40.95 18.52 23.24
C LEU A 12 40.07 17.29 23.64
N VAL A 13 38.88 17.54 24.15
CA VAL A 13 37.88 16.51 24.30
C VAL A 13 37.46 16.15 22.86
N PRO A 14 37.68 14.91 22.40
CA PRO A 14 37.22 14.54 21.06
C PRO A 14 35.70 14.75 21.01
N SER A 15 35.25 15.55 20.06
CA SER A 15 33.83 15.74 19.79
C SER A 15 33.29 14.43 19.25
N THR A 16 32.69 13.65 20.12
CA THR A 16 31.98 12.42 19.76
C THR A 16 30.48 12.69 19.74
N THR A 17 29.83 12.30 18.67
CA THR A 17 28.36 12.34 18.58
C THR A 17 27.81 10.95 18.60
N GLU A 18 26.68 10.78 19.26
CA GLU A 18 25.87 9.59 19.22
C GLU A 18 24.71 9.85 18.27
N ILE A 19 24.52 8.97 17.28
CA ILE A 19 23.48 9.06 16.28
C ILE A 19 22.56 7.85 16.43
N GLU A 20 21.25 8.07 16.49
CA GLU A 20 20.23 7.04 16.59
C GLU A 20 19.14 7.25 15.52
N PHE A 21 18.79 6.20 14.78
CA PHE A 21 17.70 6.27 13.82
C PHE A 21 16.33 6.38 14.50
N VAL A 22 15.58 7.42 14.20
CA VAL A 22 14.16 7.60 14.59
C VAL A 22 13.25 6.87 13.62
N THR A 23 13.56 6.91 12.31
CA THR A 23 12.83 6.14 11.29
C THR A 23 12.96 4.66 11.58
N LEU A 24 11.85 3.99 11.86
CA LEU A 24 11.82 2.54 12.17
C LEU A 24 11.73 1.69 10.91
N ASP A 25 10.78 1.99 10.04
CA ASP A 25 10.47 1.25 8.82
C ASP A 25 10.21 2.20 7.65
N LEU A 26 10.26 1.66 6.44
CA LEU A 26 9.93 2.38 5.22
C LEU A 26 8.53 2.00 4.73
N PRO A 27 7.74 2.96 4.21
CA PRO A 27 6.49 2.64 3.52
C PRO A 27 6.73 1.68 2.35
N TRP A 28 5.74 0.85 2.03
CA TRP A 28 5.81 0.00 0.84
C TRP A 28 5.83 0.85 -0.42
N ALA A 29 6.55 0.37 -1.42
CA ALA A 29 6.59 0.95 -2.75
C ALA A 29 5.70 0.15 -3.72
N ILE A 30 5.27 0.80 -4.79
CA ILE A 30 4.56 0.16 -5.90
C ILE A 30 5.50 0.19 -7.11
N ALA A 31 5.69 -0.97 -7.74
CA ALA A 31 6.47 -1.04 -8.97
C ALA A 31 5.89 -0.11 -10.04
N GLU A 32 6.77 0.52 -10.81
CA GLU A 32 6.45 1.46 -11.90
C GLU A 32 5.71 2.74 -11.44
N LYS A 33 5.64 3.00 -10.13
CA LYS A 33 5.11 4.24 -9.55
C LYS A 33 6.18 4.97 -8.78
N GLY A 34 6.21 6.32 -8.92
CA GLY A 34 7.10 7.16 -8.14
C GLY A 34 6.96 6.91 -6.64
N TYR A 35 8.10 6.74 -5.96
CA TYR A 35 8.12 6.49 -4.53
C TYR A 35 8.17 7.80 -3.75
N GLU A 36 7.24 7.97 -2.84
CA GLU A 36 7.15 9.10 -1.92
C GLU A 36 7.18 8.57 -0.48
N ALA A 37 8.19 8.99 0.28
CA ALA A 37 8.32 8.69 1.69
C ALA A 37 8.90 9.90 2.42
N PRO A 38 8.62 10.05 3.72
CA PRO A 38 9.33 11.00 4.56
C PRO A 38 10.85 10.75 4.50
N PRO A 39 11.68 11.77 4.66
CA PRO A 39 13.12 11.56 4.75
C PRO A 39 13.47 10.70 5.97
N LEU A 40 14.63 10.06 5.91
CA LEU A 40 15.18 9.37 7.07
C LEU A 40 15.48 10.37 8.19
N GLU A 41 15.05 10.04 9.39
CA GLU A 41 15.27 10.86 10.57
C GLU A 41 16.19 10.14 11.56
N VAL A 42 17.09 10.92 12.16
CA VAL A 42 17.96 10.50 13.26
C VAL A 42 17.90 11.51 14.40
N ARG A 43 18.12 11.01 15.61
CA ARG A 43 18.45 11.85 16.78
C ARG A 43 19.96 11.90 16.92
N VAL A 44 20.49 13.10 17.13
CA VAL A 44 21.91 13.31 17.37
C VAL A 44 22.08 13.90 18.76
N SER A 45 22.94 13.30 19.57
CA SER A 45 23.39 13.84 20.88
C SER A 45 24.90 14.07 20.83
N GLY A 46 25.35 15.14 21.52
CA GLY A 46 26.71 15.63 21.43
C GLY A 46 26.85 16.82 20.48
N SER A 47 28.08 17.20 20.19
CA SER A 47 28.38 18.36 19.34
C SER A 47 29.43 17.97 18.31
N CYS A 48 29.12 18.23 17.04
CA CYS A 48 30.05 18.07 15.93
C CYS A 48 30.23 19.41 15.21
N PRO A 49 31.47 19.90 15.04
CA PRO A 49 31.71 21.16 14.38
C PRO A 49 31.50 21.11 12.86
N HIS A 50 31.33 19.92 12.26
CA HIS A 50 31.29 19.74 10.81
C HIS A 50 29.87 19.79 10.20
N GLY A 51 28.83 19.97 10.99
CA GLY A 51 27.47 20.23 10.48
C GLY A 51 26.59 19.01 10.38
N GLY A 52 25.61 19.03 9.45
CA GLY A 52 24.50 18.11 9.41
C GLY A 52 24.83 16.65 9.08
N VAL A 53 23.88 15.78 9.37
CA VAL A 53 23.97 14.34 9.11
C VAL A 53 23.81 14.04 7.62
N GLY A 54 24.73 13.25 7.07
CA GLY A 54 24.65 12.69 5.73
C GLY A 54 24.30 11.22 5.75
N TYR A 55 23.55 10.78 4.75
CA TYR A 55 23.09 9.40 4.61
C TYR A 55 23.69 8.72 3.38
N ALA A 56 24.02 7.43 3.49
CA ALA A 56 24.48 6.62 2.37
C ALA A 56 24.12 5.14 2.57
N VAL A 57 23.82 4.45 1.47
CA VAL A 57 23.68 2.99 1.47
C VAL A 57 25.10 2.39 1.53
N VAL A 58 25.37 1.56 2.53
CA VAL A 58 26.71 0.96 2.78
C VAL A 58 26.73 -0.55 2.56
N SER A 59 25.59 -1.20 2.49
CA SER A 59 25.46 -2.64 2.22
C SER A 59 24.10 -2.93 1.62
N GLY A 60 23.99 -3.99 0.81
CA GLY A 60 22.80 -4.32 0.04
C GLY A 60 22.62 -3.38 -1.16
N ALA A 61 21.42 -3.35 -1.71
CA ALA A 61 21.06 -2.49 -2.83
C ALA A 61 19.62 -1.99 -2.72
N LEU A 62 19.40 -0.75 -3.14
CA LEU A 62 18.04 -0.24 -3.37
C LEU A 62 17.40 -0.96 -4.56
N PRO A 63 16.06 -0.98 -4.64
CA PRO A 63 15.39 -1.43 -5.85
C PRO A 63 15.94 -0.71 -7.09
N PRO A 64 16.09 -1.40 -8.24
CA PRO A 64 16.43 -0.75 -9.50
C PRO A 64 15.49 0.43 -9.78
N GLY A 65 16.03 1.56 -10.19
CA GLY A 65 15.29 2.80 -10.42
C GLY A 65 15.14 3.72 -9.21
N MET A 66 15.65 3.31 -8.03
CA MET A 66 15.59 4.08 -6.78
C MET A 66 16.95 4.66 -6.39
N GLN A 67 16.93 5.78 -5.69
CA GLN A 67 18.09 6.47 -5.16
C GLN A 67 17.84 6.97 -3.73
N LEU A 68 18.92 7.07 -2.94
CA LEU A 68 18.94 7.75 -1.65
C LEU A 68 19.83 8.97 -1.73
N SER A 69 19.30 10.14 -1.45
CA SER A 69 20.06 11.37 -1.37
C SER A 69 20.89 11.45 -0.08
N ARG A 70 21.94 12.28 -0.08
CA ARG A 70 22.73 12.55 1.15
C ARG A 70 21.91 13.18 2.27
N LEU A 71 20.75 13.75 1.98
CA LEU A 71 19.83 14.35 2.96
C LEU A 71 18.77 13.35 3.49
N GLY A 72 18.88 12.06 3.12
CA GLY A 72 17.97 11.03 3.61
C GLY A 72 16.67 10.88 2.83
N TYR A 73 16.50 11.56 1.68
CA TYR A 73 15.32 11.40 0.83
C TYR A 73 15.50 10.24 -0.14
N PHE A 74 14.51 9.37 -0.17
CA PHE A 74 14.36 8.38 -1.23
C PHE A 74 13.66 9.01 -2.43
N SER A 75 14.12 8.70 -3.63
CA SER A 75 13.53 9.16 -4.90
C SER A 75 13.66 8.11 -5.98
N GLY A 76 12.84 8.24 -7.03
CA GLY A 76 12.84 7.34 -8.18
C GLY A 76 11.60 6.47 -8.25
N THR A 77 11.63 5.55 -9.21
CA THR A 77 10.54 4.62 -9.52
C THR A 77 11.09 3.20 -9.49
N PRO A 78 10.69 2.36 -8.53
CA PRO A 78 11.16 0.99 -8.49
C PRO A 78 10.63 0.21 -9.69
N LEU A 79 11.51 -0.50 -10.40
CA LEU A 79 11.16 -1.21 -11.64
C LEU A 79 10.68 -2.63 -11.41
N HIS A 80 10.99 -3.24 -10.27
CA HIS A 80 10.68 -4.64 -10.00
C HIS A 80 10.06 -4.83 -8.63
N THR A 81 9.11 -5.76 -8.53
CA THR A 81 8.55 -6.21 -7.25
C THR A 81 9.54 -7.08 -6.50
N GLY A 82 9.46 -7.08 -5.18
CA GLY A 82 10.31 -7.90 -4.31
C GLY A 82 10.62 -7.23 -2.99
N GLU A 83 11.48 -7.88 -2.22
CA GLU A 83 12.03 -7.36 -0.97
C GLU A 83 13.49 -6.98 -1.20
N PHE A 84 13.83 -5.75 -0.88
CA PHE A 84 15.15 -5.19 -1.09
C PHE A 84 15.76 -4.81 0.26
N PRO A 85 16.56 -5.70 0.88
CA PRO A 85 17.27 -5.40 2.11
C PRO A 85 18.53 -4.58 1.82
N PHE A 86 18.73 -3.51 2.58
CA PHE A 86 19.94 -2.68 2.51
C PHE A 86 20.22 -2.05 3.88
N THR A 87 21.46 -1.58 4.05
CA THR A 87 21.90 -0.87 5.27
C THR A 87 22.22 0.56 4.93
N VAL A 88 21.61 1.49 5.65
CA VAL A 88 21.95 2.92 5.57
C VAL A 88 22.87 3.28 6.74
N ARG A 89 23.91 4.02 6.42
CA ARG A 89 24.74 4.71 7.40
C ARG A 89 24.35 6.19 7.46
N ALA A 90 24.11 6.68 8.65
CA ALA A 90 23.98 8.10 8.96
C ALA A 90 25.28 8.56 9.65
N SER A 91 25.86 9.69 9.23
CA SER A 91 27.11 10.20 9.81
C SER A 91 27.16 11.72 9.71
N ASP A 92 27.68 12.37 10.73
CA ASP A 92 27.96 13.81 10.78
C ASP A 92 29.47 14.16 10.71
N GLY A 93 30.30 13.14 10.54
CA GLY A 93 31.77 13.28 10.52
C GLY A 93 32.44 13.09 11.87
N CYS A 94 31.71 13.17 12.98
CA CYS A 94 32.18 12.92 14.34
C CYS A 94 31.68 11.59 14.89
N GLY A 95 30.50 11.14 14.43
CA GLY A 95 29.90 9.87 14.76
C GLY A 95 29.19 9.25 13.57
N TRP A 96 28.70 8.03 13.73
CA TRP A 96 27.88 7.35 12.75
C TRP A 96 26.99 6.28 13.40
N ALA A 97 25.89 6.00 12.73
CA ALA A 97 25.04 4.87 13.03
C ALA A 97 24.67 4.11 11.75
N GLY A 98 24.49 2.81 11.85
CA GLY A 98 24.04 1.96 10.77
C GLY A 98 22.68 1.33 11.10
N LYS A 99 21.76 1.35 10.14
CA LYS A 99 20.46 0.65 10.29
C LYS A 99 20.11 -0.12 9.03
N LYS A 100 19.68 -1.37 9.24
CA LYS A 100 19.15 -2.22 8.19
C LYS A 100 17.69 -1.88 7.94
N PHE A 101 17.35 -1.63 6.68
CA PHE A 101 15.99 -1.46 6.18
C PHE A 101 15.69 -2.55 5.15
N THR A 102 14.41 -2.84 4.98
CA THR A 102 13.90 -3.65 3.85
C THR A 102 12.82 -2.83 3.17
N LEU A 103 13.05 -2.42 1.92
CA LEU A 103 12.00 -1.81 1.11
C LEU A 103 11.24 -2.91 0.38
N VAL A 104 9.96 -3.06 0.70
CA VAL A 104 9.06 -3.99 0.03
C VAL A 104 8.42 -3.27 -1.16
N VAL A 105 8.63 -3.78 -2.36
CA VAL A 105 8.02 -3.28 -3.59
C VAL A 105 6.96 -4.28 -4.05
N THR A 106 5.71 -3.83 -4.11
CA THR A 106 4.57 -4.64 -4.54
C THR A 106 4.13 -4.25 -5.95
N GLY A 107 3.36 -5.11 -6.62
CA GLY A 107 2.63 -4.74 -7.83
C GLY A 107 1.47 -3.79 -7.52
N ALA A 108 0.90 -3.17 -8.56
CA ALA A 108 -0.33 -2.41 -8.42
C ALA A 108 -1.46 -3.30 -7.83
N PRO A 109 -2.37 -2.72 -7.04
CA PRO A 109 -3.50 -3.49 -6.53
C PRO A 109 -4.42 -3.94 -7.66
N VAL A 110 -4.91 -5.17 -7.55
CA VAL A 110 -5.85 -5.78 -8.49
C VAL A 110 -7.05 -6.28 -7.70
N ILE A 111 -8.26 -5.87 -8.11
CA ILE A 111 -9.51 -6.44 -7.61
C ILE A 111 -9.77 -7.76 -8.35
N LYS A 112 -10.20 -8.76 -7.61
CA LYS A 112 -10.68 -10.03 -8.13
C LYS A 112 -12.12 -10.22 -7.68
N VAL A 113 -12.98 -10.62 -8.62
CA VAL A 113 -14.39 -10.87 -8.35
C VAL A 113 -14.74 -12.26 -8.88
N THR A 114 -15.46 -13.03 -8.11
CA THR A 114 -15.84 -14.40 -8.49
C THR A 114 -17.23 -14.74 -7.97
N PRO A 115 -18.14 -15.22 -8.83
CA PRO A 115 -18.01 -15.38 -10.27
C PRO A 115 -18.13 -14.05 -11.04
N LEU A 116 -17.67 -14.00 -12.29
CA LEU A 116 -17.85 -12.84 -13.19
C LEU A 116 -19.18 -12.89 -13.95
N ARG A 117 -19.89 -14.00 -13.92
CA ARG A 117 -21.23 -14.17 -14.51
C ARG A 117 -22.14 -14.89 -13.53
N VAL A 118 -23.31 -14.32 -13.32
CA VAL A 118 -24.33 -14.84 -12.41
C VAL A 118 -25.64 -14.94 -13.18
N SER A 119 -26.29 -16.11 -13.12
CA SER A 119 -27.55 -16.35 -13.84
C SER A 119 -28.66 -16.74 -12.87
N PHE A 120 -29.80 -16.09 -13.01
CA PHE A 120 -31.00 -16.35 -12.26
C PHE A 120 -32.12 -16.86 -13.19
N ALA A 121 -32.99 -17.71 -12.66
CA ALA A 121 -34.21 -18.14 -13.32
C ALA A 121 -35.34 -18.19 -12.31
N CYS A 122 -36.53 -17.67 -12.69
CA CYS A 122 -37.73 -17.71 -11.89
C CYS A 122 -38.98 -17.70 -12.80
N LYS A 123 -40.13 -17.98 -12.22
CA LYS A 123 -41.41 -17.68 -12.86
C LYS A 123 -41.79 -16.22 -12.62
N ALA A 124 -42.66 -15.68 -13.48
CA ALA A 124 -43.17 -14.33 -13.32
C ALA A 124 -43.78 -14.13 -11.93
N GLY A 125 -43.30 -13.10 -11.19
CA GLY A 125 -43.70 -12.76 -9.84
C GLY A 125 -43.06 -13.60 -8.72
N GLU A 126 -42.22 -14.57 -9.02
CA GLU A 126 -41.46 -15.33 -8.02
C GLU A 126 -40.07 -14.71 -7.81
N THR A 127 -39.64 -14.58 -6.56
CA THR A 127 -38.27 -14.13 -6.21
C THR A 127 -37.31 -15.33 -6.26
N PRO A 128 -36.29 -15.34 -7.11
CA PRO A 128 -35.30 -16.41 -7.12
C PRO A 128 -34.42 -16.37 -5.87
N MET A 129 -33.74 -17.48 -5.58
CA MET A 129 -32.77 -17.53 -4.49
C MET A 129 -31.64 -16.52 -4.70
N GLU A 130 -31.26 -15.89 -3.61
CA GLU A 130 -30.09 -15.00 -3.55
C GLU A 130 -28.81 -15.73 -3.98
N GLN A 131 -27.92 -15.03 -4.68
CA GLN A 131 -26.62 -15.54 -5.02
C GLN A 131 -25.52 -14.61 -4.49
N GLU A 132 -24.33 -15.15 -4.34
CA GLU A 132 -23.17 -14.45 -3.78
C GLU A 132 -22.13 -14.18 -4.86
N VAL A 133 -21.52 -13.00 -4.76
CA VAL A 133 -20.31 -12.65 -5.47
C VAL A 133 -19.25 -12.30 -4.44
N ARG A 134 -18.06 -12.85 -4.63
CA ARG A 134 -16.93 -12.67 -3.71
C ARG A 134 -15.96 -11.64 -4.27
N VAL A 135 -15.62 -10.66 -3.45
CA VAL A 135 -14.68 -9.60 -3.81
C VAL A 135 -13.42 -9.75 -2.96
N SER A 136 -12.30 -9.88 -3.64
CA SER A 136 -10.97 -9.92 -3.02
C SER A 136 -10.00 -8.99 -3.76
N ALA A 137 -8.82 -8.79 -3.21
CA ALA A 137 -7.79 -8.01 -3.87
C ALA A 137 -6.39 -8.53 -3.51
N THR A 138 -5.41 -8.19 -4.37
CA THR A 138 -4.00 -8.47 -4.09
C THR A 138 -3.45 -7.66 -2.91
N TRP A 139 -4.08 -6.52 -2.59
CA TRP A 139 -3.78 -5.72 -1.42
C TRP A 139 -4.84 -5.88 -0.33
N PRO A 140 -4.42 -5.92 0.94
CA PRO A 140 -5.36 -5.95 2.05
C PRO A 140 -6.06 -4.60 2.22
N ARG A 141 -7.31 -4.64 2.70
CA ARG A 141 -8.10 -3.45 3.02
C ARG A 141 -8.30 -2.48 1.85
N LEU A 142 -8.41 -2.99 0.65
CA LEU A 142 -8.74 -2.19 -0.52
C LEU A 142 -10.23 -1.85 -0.47
N ALA A 143 -10.56 -0.57 -0.40
CA ALA A 143 -11.93 -0.09 -0.44
C ALA A 143 -12.49 -0.20 -1.85
N TYR A 144 -13.71 -0.70 -2.00
CA TYR A 144 -14.39 -0.82 -3.30
C TYR A 144 -15.83 -0.31 -3.23
N ARG A 145 -16.38 0.00 -4.38
CA ARG A 145 -17.78 0.37 -4.59
C ARG A 145 -18.37 -0.43 -5.72
N LEU A 146 -19.65 -0.79 -5.57
CA LEU A 146 -20.46 -1.40 -6.62
C LEU A 146 -21.30 -0.34 -7.30
N THR A 147 -21.41 -0.44 -8.61
CA THR A 147 -22.33 0.35 -9.42
C THR A 147 -23.12 -0.60 -10.32
N ILE A 148 -24.41 -0.69 -10.09
CA ILE A 148 -25.31 -1.52 -10.89
C ILE A 148 -25.75 -0.70 -12.09
N SER A 149 -25.85 -1.34 -13.27
CA SER A 149 -26.51 -0.74 -14.42
C SER A 149 -27.93 -0.32 -14.05
N ASN A 150 -28.45 0.74 -14.67
CA ASN A 150 -29.74 1.35 -14.29
C ASN A 150 -30.93 0.40 -14.58
N VAL A 151 -31.11 -0.60 -13.71
CA VAL A 151 -32.19 -1.58 -13.74
C VAL A 151 -32.86 -1.64 -12.36
N GLY A 152 -34.18 -1.70 -12.31
CA GLY A 152 -34.90 -1.71 -11.05
C GLY A 152 -35.04 -3.10 -10.40
N TRP A 153 -34.68 -4.16 -11.11
CA TRP A 153 -34.90 -5.55 -10.70
C TRP A 153 -33.71 -6.22 -10.01
N LEU A 154 -32.52 -5.61 -10.00
CA LEU A 154 -31.31 -6.15 -9.38
C LEU A 154 -30.84 -5.25 -8.24
N THR A 155 -30.55 -5.87 -7.10
CA THR A 155 -29.88 -5.21 -5.96
C THR A 155 -28.65 -6.00 -5.53
N ALA A 156 -27.62 -5.29 -5.07
CA ALA A 156 -26.40 -5.87 -4.52
C ALA A 156 -26.12 -5.27 -3.14
N THR A 157 -25.87 -6.09 -2.16
CA THR A 157 -25.65 -5.66 -0.76
C THR A 157 -24.45 -6.37 -0.15
N PRO A 158 -23.49 -5.64 0.43
CA PRO A 158 -23.40 -4.18 0.53
C PRO A 158 -23.00 -3.52 -0.79
N GLU A 159 -23.37 -2.24 -1.01
CA GLU A 159 -22.99 -1.47 -2.21
C GLU A 159 -21.52 -1.01 -2.22
N HIS A 160 -20.87 -1.09 -1.08
CA HIS A 160 -19.45 -0.78 -0.89
C HIS A 160 -18.88 -1.65 0.22
N GLY A 161 -17.59 -1.91 0.17
CA GLY A 161 -16.92 -2.74 1.15
C GLY A 161 -15.42 -2.49 1.17
N THR A 162 -14.74 -3.31 1.94
CA THR A 162 -13.28 -3.28 2.07
C THR A 162 -12.78 -4.71 2.06
N THR A 163 -11.89 -5.03 1.14
CA THR A 163 -11.33 -6.39 1.06
C THR A 163 -10.64 -6.80 2.37
N PRO A 164 -10.74 -8.07 2.77
CA PRO A 164 -10.18 -8.56 4.02
C PRO A 164 -8.67 -8.33 4.15
N ARG A 165 -8.17 -8.44 5.38
CA ARG A 165 -6.72 -8.43 5.63
C ARG A 165 -6.09 -9.71 5.07
N GLN A 166 -4.89 -9.60 4.52
CA GLN A 166 -4.08 -10.74 4.13
C GLN A 166 -3.88 -11.66 5.36
N GLY A 167 -4.14 -12.96 5.19
CA GLY A 167 -4.07 -13.93 6.29
C GLY A 167 -5.31 -13.98 7.21
N SER A 168 -6.37 -13.24 6.89
CA SER A 168 -7.67 -13.41 7.55
C SER A 168 -8.30 -14.76 7.18
N ALA A 169 -9.02 -15.38 8.13
CA ALA A 169 -9.83 -16.57 7.87
C ALA A 169 -10.95 -16.32 6.85
N MET A 170 -11.39 -15.06 6.68
CA MET A 170 -12.25 -14.61 5.59
C MET A 170 -11.35 -14.05 4.47
N ALA A 171 -11.15 -14.84 3.44
CA ALA A 171 -10.30 -14.45 2.31
C ALA A 171 -10.97 -13.47 1.33
N ASP A 172 -12.30 -13.36 1.36
CA ASP A 172 -13.10 -12.57 0.43
C ASP A 172 -14.20 -11.79 1.18
N ASP A 173 -14.57 -10.63 0.65
CA ASP A 173 -15.79 -9.92 1.06
C ASP A 173 -16.96 -10.43 0.22
N ILE A 174 -18.11 -10.68 0.86
CA ILE A 174 -19.27 -11.30 0.23
C ILE A 174 -20.31 -10.24 -0.10
N VAL A 175 -20.72 -10.22 -1.36
CA VAL A 175 -21.80 -9.37 -1.88
C VAL A 175 -22.99 -10.26 -2.26
N HIS A 176 -24.12 -9.98 -1.69
CA HIS A 176 -25.37 -10.69 -1.94
C HIS A 176 -26.15 -10.03 -3.06
N LEU A 177 -26.53 -10.81 -4.06
CA LEU A 177 -27.32 -10.37 -5.20
C LEU A 177 -28.76 -10.85 -5.06
N ARG A 178 -29.68 -9.91 -5.11
CA ARG A 178 -31.14 -10.18 -5.03
C ARG A 178 -31.85 -9.67 -6.26
N ILE A 179 -32.82 -10.44 -6.69
CA ILE A 179 -33.69 -10.12 -7.82
C ILE A 179 -35.10 -9.80 -7.29
N ASP A 180 -35.62 -8.66 -7.74
CA ASP A 180 -37.04 -8.36 -7.65
C ASP A 180 -37.65 -8.55 -9.05
N SER A 181 -38.40 -9.64 -9.21
CA SER A 181 -39.07 -9.95 -10.46
C SER A 181 -40.48 -9.37 -10.56
N ALA A 182 -40.93 -8.61 -9.55
CA ALA A 182 -42.28 -8.03 -9.55
C ALA A 182 -42.46 -7.09 -10.75
N GLY A 183 -43.51 -7.36 -11.53
CA GLY A 183 -43.84 -6.57 -12.73
C GLY A 183 -43.00 -6.90 -13.98
N LEU A 184 -42.04 -7.82 -13.89
CA LEU A 184 -41.33 -8.31 -15.06
C LEU A 184 -42.18 -9.29 -15.86
N LYS A 185 -42.14 -9.16 -17.19
CA LYS A 185 -42.81 -10.11 -18.11
C LYS A 185 -41.87 -11.31 -18.38
N PRO A 186 -42.42 -12.45 -18.82
CA PRO A 186 -41.60 -13.54 -19.32
C PRO A 186 -40.60 -13.04 -20.40
N GLY A 187 -39.33 -13.40 -20.23
CA GLY A 187 -38.26 -12.95 -21.12
C GLY A 187 -36.86 -13.05 -20.50
N HIS A 188 -35.85 -12.58 -21.24
CA HIS A 188 -34.47 -12.51 -20.80
C HIS A 188 -34.06 -11.07 -20.47
N TYR A 189 -33.45 -10.90 -19.34
CA TYR A 189 -32.98 -9.62 -18.84
C TYR A 189 -31.49 -9.70 -18.53
N SER A 190 -30.76 -8.62 -18.77
CA SER A 190 -29.33 -8.53 -18.45
C SER A 190 -29.03 -7.24 -17.70
N ALA A 191 -28.07 -7.34 -16.79
CA ALA A 191 -27.52 -6.21 -16.05
C ALA A 191 -26.03 -6.40 -15.82
N THR A 192 -25.35 -5.36 -15.45
CA THR A 192 -23.92 -5.39 -15.08
C THR A 192 -23.71 -4.75 -13.72
N ILE A 193 -22.76 -5.28 -12.98
CA ILE A 193 -22.27 -4.70 -11.72
C ILE A 193 -20.80 -4.36 -11.93
N ALA A 194 -20.47 -3.07 -11.93
CA ALA A 194 -19.09 -2.61 -11.97
C ALA A 194 -18.55 -2.51 -10.54
N VAL A 195 -17.46 -3.22 -10.27
CA VAL A 195 -16.71 -3.16 -9.01
C VAL A 195 -15.51 -2.25 -9.23
N THR A 196 -15.49 -1.11 -8.57
CA THR A 196 -14.49 -0.05 -8.75
C THR A 196 -13.78 0.27 -7.43
N SER A 197 -12.55 0.78 -7.53
CA SER A 197 -11.81 1.34 -6.40
C SER A 197 -11.00 2.54 -6.90
N TRP A 198 -10.86 3.55 -6.06
CA TRP A 198 -9.99 4.70 -6.38
C TRP A 198 -8.49 4.33 -6.44
N GLN A 199 -8.12 3.17 -5.88
CA GLN A 199 -6.75 2.64 -5.87
C GLN A 199 -6.42 1.77 -7.09
N VAL A 200 -7.42 1.40 -7.89
CA VAL A 200 -7.30 0.48 -9.03
C VAL A 200 -7.80 1.16 -10.30
N LEU A 201 -6.99 1.13 -11.35
CA LEU A 201 -7.32 1.79 -12.61
C LEU A 201 -8.44 1.11 -13.42
N GLN A 202 -8.62 -0.20 -13.23
CA GLN A 202 -9.59 -0.98 -14.01
C GLN A 202 -10.75 -1.45 -13.14
N ALA A 203 -11.97 -1.19 -13.61
CA ALA A 203 -13.16 -1.78 -13.02
C ALA A 203 -13.25 -3.26 -13.39
N VAL A 204 -13.74 -4.07 -12.48
CA VAL A 204 -14.14 -5.46 -12.76
C VAL A 204 -15.65 -5.48 -12.96
N VAL A 205 -16.12 -6.07 -14.04
CA VAL A 205 -17.54 -6.15 -14.38
C VAL A 205 -18.05 -7.55 -14.16
N VAL A 206 -19.14 -7.66 -13.42
CA VAL A 206 -19.94 -8.89 -13.26
C VAL A 206 -21.17 -8.79 -14.16
N GLU A 207 -21.37 -9.78 -15.00
CA GLU A 207 -22.56 -9.93 -15.84
C GLU A 207 -23.64 -10.67 -15.07
N VAL A 208 -24.85 -10.11 -15.04
CA VAL A 208 -26.00 -10.72 -14.37
C VAL A 208 -27.09 -10.95 -15.42
N GLU A 209 -27.51 -12.20 -15.54
CA GLU A 209 -28.57 -12.63 -16.45
C GLU A 209 -29.79 -13.13 -15.64
N LEU A 210 -30.98 -12.77 -16.07
CA LEU A 210 -32.22 -13.23 -15.49
C LEU A 210 -33.15 -13.78 -16.57
N THR A 211 -33.63 -14.99 -16.40
CA THR A 211 -34.67 -15.58 -17.23
C THR A 211 -35.96 -15.66 -16.42
N VAL A 212 -37.01 -15.00 -16.88
CA VAL A 212 -38.37 -15.06 -16.35
C VAL A 212 -39.20 -15.93 -17.27
N ASN A 213 -39.76 -17.02 -16.73
CA ASN A 213 -40.64 -17.98 -17.43
C ASN A 213 -42.11 -17.73 -17.21
#